data_7bac5e3a1c0f8d9398ef6c3f69c41593
#
_entry.id   7bac5e3a1c0f8d9398ef6c3f69c41593
#
_cell.length_a   1.000
_cell.length_b   1.000
_cell.length_c   1.000
_cell.angle_alpha   90.00
_cell.angle_beta   90.00
_cell.angle_gamma   90.00
#
_symmetry.space_group_name_H-M   'P 1'
#
loop_
_entity.id
_entity.type
_entity.pdbx_description
1 polymer ?
#
loop_
_entity_poly.entity_id
_entity_poly.type
_entity_poly.pdbx_seq_one_letter_code
_entity_poly.pdbx_strand_id
1 'polypeptide(L)'
;ASALLEGIHLVVDATDSAETRRLIDRTTFNLTLPWIMGAAVRTAGQWAIFDADRKFGCYHCLMADGSHDGAGGCAELGILGPVVGLVALQQALLAIKWCLGADLPWGRLQLLDAWTDEQTQISLMRRDDCPVCSDASR
;
A
#
# COMPACT_ATOMS: atom_id res chain seq x y z
N ALA A 1 -14.00 11.93 -4.81
CA ALA A 1 -12.69 11.23 -5.04
C ALA A 1 -12.57 10.76 -6.49
N SER A 2 -13.60 10.14 -7.09
CA SER A 2 -13.53 9.60 -8.47
C SER A 2 -13.22 10.65 -9.53
N ALA A 3 -13.82 11.84 -9.46
CA ALA A 3 -13.59 12.93 -10.42
C ALA A 3 -12.14 13.44 -10.45
N LEU A 4 -11.41 13.31 -9.34
CA LEU A 4 -9.98 13.70 -9.28
C LEU A 4 -9.04 12.67 -9.94
N LEU A 5 -9.54 11.46 -10.20
CA LEU A 5 -8.77 10.35 -10.75
C LEU A 5 -9.05 10.11 -12.25
N GLU A 6 -9.80 11.02 -12.89
CA GLU A 6 -10.05 10.94 -14.32
C GLU A 6 -8.75 11.15 -15.11
N GLY A 7 -8.45 10.23 -16.03
CA GLY A 7 -7.21 10.26 -16.81
C GLY A 7 -5.95 9.82 -16.06
N ILE A 8 -6.07 9.37 -14.81
CA ILE A 8 -4.97 8.82 -14.01
C ILE A 8 -4.79 7.33 -14.33
N HIS A 9 -3.55 6.88 -14.36
CA HIS A 9 -3.19 5.50 -14.66
C HIS A 9 -2.52 4.78 -13.50
N LEU A 10 -2.02 5.50 -12.51
CA LEU A 10 -1.38 4.99 -11.31
C LEU A 10 -1.62 5.98 -10.16
N VAL A 11 -1.91 5.47 -8.99
CA VAL A 11 -2.02 6.28 -7.76
C VAL A 11 -0.82 5.96 -6.86
N VAL A 12 -0.20 7.00 -6.30
CA VAL A 12 0.85 6.86 -5.28
C VAL A 12 0.33 7.48 -3.99
N ASP A 13 0.25 6.69 -2.93
CA ASP A 13 -0.28 7.10 -1.63
C ASP A 13 0.87 7.49 -0.69
N ALA A 14 0.87 8.76 -0.29
CA ALA A 14 1.77 9.33 0.70
C ALA A 14 1.01 9.82 1.95
N THR A 15 -0.17 9.24 2.23
CA THR A 15 -0.99 9.63 3.39
C THR A 15 -0.54 8.92 4.66
N ASP A 16 -0.89 9.48 5.81
CA ASP A 16 -0.53 8.98 7.14
C ASP A 16 -1.69 8.27 7.86
N SER A 17 -2.85 8.15 7.21
CA SER A 17 -4.07 7.62 7.80
C SER A 17 -4.47 6.26 7.19
N ALA A 18 -4.68 5.27 8.04
CA ALA A 18 -5.21 3.96 7.63
C ALA A 18 -6.62 4.09 7.03
N GLU A 19 -7.43 5.02 7.53
CA GLU A 19 -8.76 5.29 6.99
C GLU A 19 -8.68 5.82 5.55
N THR A 20 -7.78 6.76 5.30
CA THR A 20 -7.53 7.30 3.97
C THR A 20 -7.03 6.21 3.02
N ARG A 21 -6.15 5.32 3.47
CA ARG A 21 -5.68 4.18 2.66
C ARG A 21 -6.82 3.22 2.30
N ARG A 22 -7.74 2.93 3.23
CA ARG A 22 -8.93 2.12 2.94
C ARG A 22 -9.82 2.77 1.88
N LEU A 23 -9.94 4.10 1.92
CA LEU A 23 -10.68 4.86 0.91
C LEU A 23 -9.98 4.80 -0.45
N ILE A 24 -8.65 4.98 -0.49
CA ILE A 24 -7.84 4.87 -1.70
C ILE A 24 -7.97 3.47 -2.30
N ASP A 25 -7.80 2.42 -1.49
CA ASP A 25 -7.89 1.03 -1.95
C ASP A 25 -9.24 0.74 -2.62
N ARG A 26 -10.35 1.11 -1.96
CA ARG A 26 -11.70 0.94 -2.51
C ARG A 26 -11.92 1.77 -3.79
N THR A 27 -11.47 3.02 -3.78
CA THR A 27 -11.68 3.92 -4.93
C THR A 27 -10.88 3.45 -6.14
N THR A 28 -9.62 3.07 -5.96
CA THR A 28 -8.75 2.59 -7.04
C THR A 28 -9.21 1.22 -7.56
N PHE A 29 -9.73 0.34 -6.70
CA PHE A 29 -10.33 -0.91 -7.14
C PHE A 29 -11.56 -0.68 -8.03
N ASN A 30 -12.48 0.20 -7.63
CA ASN A 30 -13.68 0.52 -8.40
C ASN A 30 -13.36 1.18 -9.76
N LEU A 31 -12.25 1.88 -9.85
CA LEU A 31 -11.77 2.53 -11.08
C LEU A 31 -10.79 1.66 -11.89
N THR A 32 -10.53 0.45 -11.45
CA THR A 32 -9.56 -0.47 -12.07
C THR A 32 -8.18 0.18 -12.23
N LEU A 33 -7.71 0.84 -11.16
CA LEU A 33 -6.43 1.52 -11.10
C LEU A 33 -5.45 0.78 -10.18
N PRO A 34 -4.20 0.56 -10.60
CA PRO A 34 -3.15 0.14 -9.70
C PRO A 34 -2.78 1.29 -8.75
N TRP A 35 -2.28 0.95 -7.56
CA TRP A 35 -1.80 1.94 -6.63
C TRP A 35 -0.61 1.45 -5.81
N ILE A 36 0.23 2.40 -5.39
CA ILE A 36 1.41 2.16 -4.59
C ILE A 36 1.17 2.74 -3.21
N MET A 37 1.18 1.87 -2.20
CA MET A 37 1.08 2.24 -0.79
C MET A 37 2.47 2.49 -0.22
N GLY A 38 2.60 3.51 0.61
CA GLY A 38 3.74 3.71 1.51
C GLY A 38 3.27 4.12 2.89
N ALA A 39 3.94 3.59 3.92
CA ALA A 39 3.69 3.99 5.29
C ALA A 39 4.99 3.91 6.09
N ALA A 40 5.12 4.80 7.07
CA ALA A 40 6.25 4.81 7.98
C ALA A 40 5.76 5.15 9.39
N VAL A 41 6.33 4.50 10.40
CA VAL A 41 6.07 4.75 11.81
C VAL A 41 7.30 4.41 12.63
N ARG A 42 7.72 5.29 13.55
CA ARG A 42 8.96 5.12 14.32
C ARG A 42 10.17 4.89 13.41
N THR A 43 10.79 3.73 13.48
CA THR A 43 11.93 3.29 12.68
C THR A 43 11.54 2.38 11.53
N ALA A 44 10.25 2.02 11.43
CA ALA A 44 9.76 1.05 10.47
C ALA A 44 9.09 1.72 9.27
N GLY A 45 9.37 1.20 8.09
CA GLY A 45 8.74 1.56 6.82
C GLY A 45 8.09 0.35 6.16
N GLN A 46 7.05 0.58 5.39
CA GLN A 46 6.41 -0.46 4.60
C GLN A 46 5.90 0.11 3.27
N TRP A 47 5.91 -0.71 2.23
CA TRP A 47 5.38 -0.35 0.93
C TRP A 47 4.91 -1.58 0.16
N ALA A 48 3.94 -1.37 -0.70
CA ALA A 48 3.40 -2.39 -1.60
C ALA A 48 2.86 -1.74 -2.86
N ILE A 49 2.80 -2.51 -3.94
CA ILE A 49 2.04 -2.15 -5.13
C ILE A 49 0.87 -3.12 -5.30
N PHE A 50 -0.32 -2.58 -5.49
CA PHE A 50 -1.54 -3.33 -5.72
C PHE A 50 -1.94 -3.23 -7.19
N ASP A 51 -2.20 -4.38 -7.81
CA ASP A 51 -2.68 -4.45 -9.18
C ASP A 51 -4.13 -3.98 -9.30
N ALA A 52 -4.52 -3.56 -10.49
CA ALA A 52 -5.86 -3.03 -10.75
C ALA A 52 -6.99 -3.99 -10.38
N ASP A 53 -6.80 -5.28 -10.66
CA ASP A 53 -7.80 -6.33 -10.42
C ASP A 53 -7.70 -6.97 -9.02
N ARG A 54 -6.72 -6.57 -8.21
CA ARG A 54 -6.44 -7.15 -6.88
C ARG A 54 -6.31 -8.68 -6.90
N LYS A 55 -5.64 -9.22 -7.91
CA LYS A 55 -5.42 -10.68 -8.06
C LYS A 55 -4.78 -11.31 -6.83
N PHE A 56 -3.86 -10.58 -6.21
CA PHE A 56 -3.12 -11.04 -5.03
C PHE A 56 -3.73 -10.57 -3.71
N GLY A 57 -4.82 -9.82 -3.75
CA GLY A 57 -5.44 -9.20 -2.59
C GLY A 57 -5.32 -7.68 -2.59
N CYS A 58 -6.04 -7.06 -1.70
CA CYS A 58 -6.12 -5.60 -1.54
C CYS A 58 -5.60 -5.18 -0.15
N TYR A 59 -5.55 -3.88 0.11
CA TYR A 59 -5.16 -3.35 1.41
C TYR A 59 -6.09 -3.86 2.53
N HIS A 60 -7.38 -4.03 2.25
CA HIS A 60 -8.32 -4.60 3.21
C HIS A 60 -8.01 -6.07 3.55
N CYS A 61 -7.54 -6.86 2.58
CA CYS A 61 -7.08 -8.22 2.84
C CYS A 61 -5.85 -8.23 3.75
N LEU A 62 -4.91 -7.31 3.53
CA LEU A 62 -3.71 -7.15 4.34
C LEU A 62 -4.04 -6.81 5.79
N MET A 63 -5.04 -5.95 6.02
CA MET A 63 -5.39 -5.43 7.35
C MET A 63 -6.37 -6.32 8.12
N ALA A 64 -6.87 -7.41 7.51
CA ALA A 64 -7.93 -8.22 8.10
C ALA A 64 -7.54 -8.90 9.42
N ASP A 65 -6.27 -9.20 9.59
CA ASP A 65 -5.77 -9.88 10.80
C ASP A 65 -5.50 -8.93 11.97
N GLY A 66 -5.75 -7.61 11.80
CA GLY A 66 -5.52 -6.60 12.84
C GLY A 66 -4.06 -6.40 13.24
N SER A 67 -3.14 -7.16 12.64
CA SER A 67 -1.72 -7.21 13.02
C SER A 67 -0.89 -6.03 12.51
N HIS A 68 -1.42 -5.25 11.59
CA HIS A 68 -0.68 -4.18 10.90
C HIS A 68 -1.30 -2.78 11.07
N ASP A 69 -2.44 -2.66 11.74
CA ASP A 69 -2.88 -1.37 12.26
C ASP A 69 -1.98 -1.06 13.46
N GLY A 70 -0.87 -0.38 13.23
CA GLY A 70 -0.10 0.20 14.32
C GLY A 70 -1.05 1.00 15.19
N ALA A 71 -1.45 0.45 16.32
CA ALA A 71 -2.34 1.07 17.28
C ALA A 71 -1.65 2.36 17.78
N GLY A 72 -2.11 3.49 17.32
CA GLY A 72 -1.50 4.79 17.55
C GLY A 72 -1.11 5.41 16.21
N GLY A 73 -1.74 6.50 15.82
CA GLY A 73 -1.38 7.24 14.61
C GLY A 73 0.08 7.72 14.66
N CYS A 74 0.71 7.93 13.53
CA CYS A 74 2.07 8.47 13.41
C CYS A 74 2.32 9.72 14.26
N ALA A 75 1.25 10.50 14.55
CA ALA A 75 1.29 11.69 15.38
C ALA A 75 1.62 11.41 16.87
N GLU A 76 1.26 10.24 17.39
CA GLU A 76 1.50 9.90 18.81
C GLU A 76 2.83 9.18 19.02
N LEU A 77 3.28 8.41 18.04
CA LEU A 77 4.46 7.56 18.17
C LEU A 77 5.74 8.19 17.63
N GLY A 78 5.62 9.29 16.89
CA GLY A 78 6.74 9.92 16.19
C GLY A 78 7.23 9.10 14.99
N ILE A 79 8.15 9.68 14.23
CA ILE A 79 8.71 9.06 13.04
C ILE A 79 10.15 9.53 12.84
N LEU A 80 11.01 8.61 12.47
CA LEU A 80 12.37 8.92 12.06
C LEU A 80 12.35 9.44 10.61
N GLY A 81 12.69 10.72 10.40
CA GLY A 81 12.62 11.38 9.10
C GLY A 81 13.25 10.59 7.93
N PRO A 82 14.47 10.05 8.08
CA PRO A 82 15.07 9.21 7.03
C PRO A 82 14.23 8.02 6.58
N VAL A 83 13.42 7.42 7.46
CA VAL A 83 12.53 6.28 7.09
C VAL A 83 11.45 6.72 6.11
N VAL A 84 10.91 7.93 6.30
CA VAL A 84 9.95 8.51 5.35
C VAL A 84 10.59 8.65 3.96
N GLY A 85 11.83 9.13 3.92
CA GLY A 85 12.60 9.24 2.68
C GLY A 85 12.83 7.89 2.00
N LEU A 86 13.21 6.87 2.77
CA LEU A 86 13.40 5.51 2.25
C LEU A 86 12.12 4.95 1.62
N VAL A 87 10.99 5.08 2.31
CA VAL A 87 9.68 4.64 1.78
C VAL A 87 9.32 5.41 0.52
N ALA A 88 9.47 6.74 0.52
CA ALA A 88 9.17 7.58 -0.63
C ALA A 88 10.02 7.22 -1.87
N LEU A 89 11.31 6.93 -1.68
CA LEU A 89 12.20 6.49 -2.76
C LEU A 89 11.79 5.12 -3.32
N GLN A 90 11.35 4.19 -2.46
CA GLN A 90 10.84 2.90 -2.90
C GLN A 90 9.53 3.05 -3.71
N GLN A 91 8.62 3.91 -3.27
CA GLN A 91 7.41 4.22 -4.03
C GLN A 91 7.74 4.85 -5.39
N ALA A 92 8.67 5.80 -5.44
CA ALA A 92 9.12 6.42 -6.68
C ALA A 92 9.74 5.39 -7.64
N LEU A 93 10.57 4.47 -7.13
CA LEU A 93 11.17 3.40 -7.92
C LEU A 93 10.10 2.44 -8.50
N LEU A 94 9.09 2.08 -7.71
CA LEU A 94 7.97 1.27 -8.19
C LEU A 94 7.18 2.00 -9.28
N ALA A 95 6.94 3.30 -9.13
CA ALA A 95 6.26 4.11 -10.14
C ALA A 95 7.06 4.18 -11.45
N ILE A 96 8.38 4.36 -11.38
CA ILE A 96 9.27 4.35 -12.55
C ILE A 96 9.23 2.98 -13.24
N LYS A 97 9.35 1.90 -12.49
CA LYS A 97 9.27 0.53 -13.03
C LYS A 97 7.93 0.29 -13.72
N TRP A 98 6.84 0.75 -13.11
CA TRP A 98 5.52 0.65 -13.71
C TRP A 98 5.43 1.40 -15.05
N CYS A 99 5.93 2.65 -15.12
CA CYS A 99 5.96 3.44 -16.35
C CYS A 99 6.80 2.78 -17.45
N LEU A 100 7.85 2.05 -17.09
CA LEU A 100 8.73 1.37 -18.03
C LEU A 100 8.24 -0.04 -18.43
N GLY A 101 7.12 -0.51 -17.87
CA GLY A 101 6.64 -1.87 -18.09
C GLY A 101 7.57 -2.95 -17.54
N ALA A 102 8.39 -2.63 -16.53
CA ALA A 102 9.28 -3.58 -15.89
C ALA A 102 8.53 -4.51 -14.94
N ASP A 103 9.17 -5.62 -14.56
CA ASP A 103 8.62 -6.53 -13.55
C ASP A 103 8.43 -5.83 -12.20
N LEU A 104 7.27 -6.04 -11.60
CA LEU A 104 6.87 -5.45 -10.34
C LEU A 104 6.59 -6.53 -9.29
N PRO A 105 6.83 -6.26 -8.00
CA PRO A 105 6.60 -7.21 -6.92
C PRO A 105 5.11 -7.28 -6.53
N TRP A 106 4.26 -7.65 -7.47
CA TRP A 106 2.83 -7.80 -7.23
C TRP A 106 2.55 -8.79 -6.10
N GLY A 107 1.57 -8.48 -5.26
CA GLY A 107 1.17 -9.36 -4.17
C GLY A 107 2.21 -9.47 -3.06
N ARG A 108 3.06 -8.47 -2.88
CA ARG A 108 4.11 -8.46 -1.86
C ARG A 108 4.12 -7.16 -1.07
N LEU A 109 4.07 -7.29 0.25
CA LEU A 109 4.34 -6.22 1.18
C LEU A 109 5.81 -6.27 1.58
N GLN A 110 6.50 -5.16 1.44
CA GLN A 110 7.86 -4.97 1.94
C GLN A 110 7.81 -4.28 3.30
N LEU A 111 8.54 -4.80 4.25
CA LEU A 111 8.72 -4.24 5.58
C LEU A 111 10.21 -3.95 5.78
N LEU A 112 10.52 -2.81 6.35
CA LEU A 112 11.87 -2.39 6.73
C LEU A 112 11.83 -1.87 8.16
N ASP A 113 12.68 -2.39 9.04
CA ASP A 113 13.10 -1.67 10.23
C ASP A 113 14.48 -1.04 9.98
N ALA A 114 14.50 0.27 9.80
CA ALA A 114 15.73 0.99 9.46
C ALA A 114 16.70 1.13 10.64
N TRP A 115 16.28 0.80 11.87
CA TRP A 115 17.16 0.82 13.02
C TRP A 115 18.00 -0.46 13.14
N THR A 116 17.39 -1.60 12.79
CA THR A 116 18.04 -2.91 12.82
C THR A 116 18.52 -3.39 11.44
N ASP A 117 18.23 -2.64 10.38
CA ASP A 117 18.45 -3.02 8.97
C ASP A 117 17.73 -4.32 8.56
N GLU A 118 16.70 -4.70 9.30
CA GLU A 118 15.88 -5.87 8.99
C GLU A 118 14.90 -5.57 7.86
N GLN A 119 14.93 -6.40 6.83
CA GLN A 119 13.97 -6.37 5.73
C GLN A 119 13.20 -7.69 5.68
N THR A 120 11.89 -7.59 5.59
CA THR A 120 10.99 -8.75 5.49
C THR A 120 10.01 -8.52 4.35
N GLN A 121 9.72 -9.59 3.62
CA GLN A 121 8.72 -9.58 2.56
C GLN A 121 7.61 -10.55 2.92
N ILE A 122 6.37 -10.05 2.89
CA ILE A 122 5.16 -10.83 3.16
C ILE A 122 4.38 -10.98 1.86
N SER A 123 3.97 -12.21 1.55
CA SER A 123 3.06 -12.46 0.43
C SER A 123 1.64 -12.08 0.82
N LEU A 124 1.02 -11.24 0.00
CA LEU A 124 -0.39 -10.90 0.12
C LEU A 124 -1.23 -12.05 -0.42
N MET A 125 -2.35 -12.30 0.22
CA MET A 125 -3.33 -13.29 -0.23
C MET A 125 -4.71 -12.66 -0.32
N ARG A 126 -5.32 -12.78 -1.50
CA ARG A 126 -6.71 -12.38 -1.70
C ARG A 126 -7.62 -13.28 -0.85
N ARG A 127 -8.54 -12.66 -0.12
CA ARG A 127 -9.53 -13.38 0.68
C ARG A 127 -10.84 -13.49 -0.07
N ASP A 128 -11.44 -14.67 -0.06
CA ASP A 128 -12.72 -14.94 -0.73
C ASP A 128 -13.89 -14.17 -0.11
N ASP A 129 -13.78 -13.84 1.17
CA ASP A 129 -14.78 -13.09 1.94
C ASP A 129 -14.47 -11.58 2.04
N CYS A 130 -13.51 -11.07 1.28
CA CYS A 130 -13.11 -9.66 1.37
C CYS A 130 -14.24 -8.73 0.90
N PRO A 131 -14.69 -7.76 1.73
CA PRO A 131 -15.78 -6.86 1.35
C PRO A 131 -15.38 -5.83 0.28
N VAL A 132 -14.12 -5.79 -0.13
CA VAL A 132 -13.60 -4.84 -1.14
C VAL A 132 -13.30 -5.54 -2.46
N CYS A 133 -12.55 -6.64 -2.44
CA CYS A 133 -12.03 -7.25 -3.67
C CYS A 133 -12.53 -8.68 -3.92
N SER A 134 -13.44 -9.23 -3.10
CA SER A 134 -14.07 -10.54 -3.42
C SER A 134 -14.95 -10.44 -4.67
N ASP A 135 -15.18 -11.58 -5.30
CA ASP A 135 -16.04 -11.63 -6.51
C ASP A 135 -17.50 -11.24 -6.21
N ALA A 136 -17.93 -11.36 -4.94
CA ALA A 136 -19.25 -10.93 -4.48
C ALA A 136 -19.36 -9.39 -4.33
N SER A 137 -18.28 -8.64 -4.43
CA SER A 137 -18.26 -7.18 -4.27
C SER A 137 -18.22 -6.39 -5.59
N ARG A 138 -18.30 -7.09 -6.72
CA ARG A 138 -18.40 -6.52 -8.08
C ARG A 138 -19.82 -6.45 -8.60
#